data_a2f0c6676cc21cdcebfb3729ea2b1e43
#
_entry.id   a2f0c6676cc21cdcebfb3729ea2b1e43
#
_cell.length_a   1.000
_cell.length_b   1.000
_cell.length_c   1.000
_cell.angle_alpha   90.00
_cell.angle_beta   90.00
_cell.angle_gamma   90.00
#
_symmetry.space_group_name_H-M   'P 1'
#
loop_
_entity.id
_entity.type
_entity.pdbx_description
1 polymer ?
#
loop_
_entity_poly.entity_id
_entity_poly.type
_entity_poly.pdbx_seq_one_letter_code
_entity_poly.pdbx_strand_id
1 'polypeptide(L)'
;FSINMHRGCFGGCSFCTISAHQGKFIASRSEKSILSEIDEVVKHPEFKGYLSDIGGPSANMYRMKGKVEAICERCSSPSCIHPVICNNLDTSHKAMTDLYRKIDAHPKIKKAFVGSGVRYDLLVDDFNKNNEDGNHDEYIEQLITRHVSGRLKVAPEHTSDATLRVMRKPSFKYFHKFK
;
A
#
# COMPACT_ATOMS: atom_id res chain seq x y z
N PHE A 1 -17.90 4.86 -5.41
CA PHE A 1 -17.30 3.65 -5.96
C PHE A 1 -15.85 3.53 -5.52
N SER A 2 -15.45 2.33 -5.10
CA SER A 2 -14.08 2.01 -4.71
C SER A 2 -13.64 0.70 -5.38
N ILE A 3 -12.36 0.60 -5.67
CA ILE A 3 -11.77 -0.58 -6.32
C ILE A 3 -10.75 -1.19 -5.37
N ASN A 4 -10.99 -2.43 -4.96
CA ASN A 4 -10.03 -3.18 -4.15
C ASN A 4 -8.99 -3.84 -5.05
N MET A 5 -7.72 -3.49 -4.89
CA MET A 5 -6.62 -3.96 -5.74
C MET A 5 -5.95 -5.22 -5.22
N HIS A 6 -5.98 -5.44 -3.90
CA HIS A 6 -5.36 -6.60 -3.25
C HIS A 6 -6.00 -6.89 -1.90
N ARG A 7 -5.73 -8.07 -1.36
CA ARG A 7 -6.02 -8.50 -0.01
C ARG A 7 -4.74 -8.86 0.72
N GLY A 8 -4.81 -8.99 2.04
CA GLY A 8 -3.66 -9.30 2.89
C GLY A 8 -2.90 -8.06 3.34
N CYS A 9 -2.09 -8.24 4.37
CA CYS A 9 -1.21 -7.19 4.90
C CYS A 9 -0.04 -7.81 5.66
N PHE A 10 1.16 -7.58 5.20
CA PHE A 10 2.37 -8.08 5.85
C PHE A 10 2.87 -7.21 7.01
N GLY A 11 2.10 -6.20 7.40
CA GLY A 11 2.41 -5.30 8.51
C GLY A 11 2.49 -6.00 9.87
N GLY A 12 1.61 -6.96 10.11
CA GLY A 12 1.60 -7.79 11.32
C GLY A 12 1.47 -7.00 12.62
N CYS A 13 0.80 -5.84 12.59
CA CYS A 13 0.56 -5.03 13.78
C CYS A 13 -0.21 -5.84 14.83
N SER A 14 0.21 -5.79 16.10
CA SER A 14 -0.29 -6.69 17.15
C SER A 14 -1.77 -6.48 17.51
N PHE A 15 -2.32 -5.32 17.21
CA PHE A 15 -3.71 -4.93 17.46
C PHE A 15 -4.63 -5.15 16.25
N CYS A 16 -4.09 -5.49 15.07
CA CYS A 16 -4.83 -5.53 13.82
C CYS A 16 -5.12 -6.96 13.39
N THR A 17 -6.37 -7.24 13.05
CA THR A 17 -6.82 -8.56 12.61
C THR A 17 -6.74 -8.81 11.10
N ILE A 18 -6.34 -7.82 10.30
CA ILE A 18 -6.28 -7.95 8.83
C ILE A 18 -5.41 -9.13 8.41
N SER A 19 -4.21 -9.28 8.99
CA SER A 19 -3.33 -10.41 8.66
C SER A 19 -3.93 -11.77 9.03
N ALA A 20 -4.76 -11.84 10.09
CA ALA A 20 -5.44 -13.06 10.49
C ALA A 20 -6.61 -13.40 9.55
N HIS A 21 -7.38 -12.40 9.10
CA HIS A 21 -8.54 -12.61 8.24
C HIS A 21 -8.22 -12.73 6.75
N GLN A 22 -7.29 -11.91 6.26
CA GLN A 22 -6.98 -11.83 4.83
C GLN A 22 -5.63 -12.47 4.47
N GLY A 23 -4.88 -12.89 5.48
CA GLY A 23 -3.53 -13.42 5.31
C GLY A 23 -2.43 -12.36 5.40
N LYS A 24 -1.22 -12.86 5.69
CA LYS A 24 0.00 -12.06 5.73
C LYS A 24 0.50 -11.71 4.33
N PHE A 25 0.34 -12.62 3.38
CA PHE A 25 0.81 -12.44 2.01
C PHE A 25 -0.18 -11.61 1.19
N ILE A 26 0.36 -10.79 0.31
CA ILE A 26 -0.46 -9.94 -0.54
C ILE A 26 -1.00 -10.74 -1.72
N ALA A 27 -2.31 -10.96 -1.74
CA ALA A 27 -3.04 -11.52 -2.87
C ALA A 27 -3.52 -10.38 -3.77
N SER A 28 -2.70 -10.03 -4.77
CA SER A 28 -2.99 -8.94 -5.71
C SER A 28 -3.85 -9.43 -6.86
N ARG A 29 -4.84 -8.66 -7.21
CA ARG A 29 -5.62 -8.85 -8.45
C ARG A 29 -4.73 -8.57 -9.66
N SER A 30 -5.05 -9.18 -10.80
CA SER A 30 -4.41 -8.82 -12.05
C SER A 30 -4.83 -7.41 -12.48
N GLU A 31 -3.94 -6.72 -13.14
CA GLU A 31 -4.22 -5.40 -13.72
C GLU A 31 -5.46 -5.44 -14.64
N LYS A 32 -5.54 -6.47 -15.50
CA LYS A 32 -6.70 -6.68 -16.38
C LYS A 32 -8.01 -6.76 -15.59
N SER A 33 -8.02 -7.49 -14.46
CA SER A 33 -9.22 -7.60 -13.61
C SER A 33 -9.64 -6.25 -13.02
N ILE A 34 -8.66 -5.44 -12.58
CA ILE A 34 -8.90 -4.12 -12.01
C ILE A 34 -9.46 -3.17 -13.08
N LEU A 35 -8.81 -3.10 -14.24
CA LEU A 35 -9.25 -2.23 -15.33
C LEU A 35 -10.62 -2.65 -15.89
N SER A 36 -10.89 -3.95 -16.04
CA SER A 36 -12.23 -4.43 -16.43
C SER A 36 -13.32 -4.02 -15.42
N GLU A 37 -13.04 -4.04 -14.13
CA GLU A 37 -14.02 -3.58 -13.13
C GLU A 37 -14.25 -2.07 -13.25
N ILE A 38 -13.21 -1.30 -13.51
CA ILE A 38 -13.34 0.14 -13.76
C ILE A 38 -14.21 0.36 -15.00
N ASP A 39 -14.01 -0.40 -16.09
CA ASP A 39 -14.83 -0.33 -17.30
C ASP A 39 -16.32 -0.61 -17.01
N GLU A 40 -16.66 -1.46 -16.05
CA GLU A 40 -18.04 -1.68 -15.61
C GLU A 40 -18.54 -0.54 -14.71
N VAL A 41 -17.73 -0.10 -13.75
CA VAL A 41 -18.10 0.99 -12.83
C VAL A 41 -18.42 2.28 -13.58
N VAL A 42 -17.68 2.61 -14.63
CA VAL A 42 -17.91 3.85 -15.41
C VAL A 42 -19.17 3.83 -16.28
N LYS A 43 -19.83 2.66 -16.39
CA LYS A 43 -21.14 2.51 -17.05
C LYS A 43 -22.31 2.76 -16.11
N HIS A 44 -22.04 2.74 -14.79
CA HIS A 44 -23.10 2.92 -13.81
C HIS A 44 -23.71 4.32 -13.90
N PRO A 45 -25.05 4.46 -13.89
CA PRO A 45 -25.73 5.75 -14.10
C PRO A 45 -25.39 6.81 -13.04
N GLU A 46 -25.02 6.37 -11.82
CA GLU A 46 -24.61 7.28 -10.75
C GLU A 46 -23.12 7.62 -10.76
N PHE A 47 -22.34 7.06 -11.67
CA PHE A 47 -20.91 7.34 -11.72
C PHE A 47 -20.65 8.74 -12.29
N LYS A 48 -19.94 9.59 -11.52
CA LYS A 48 -19.66 10.99 -11.87
C LYS A 48 -18.20 11.26 -12.22
N GLY A 49 -17.42 10.19 -12.45
CA GLY A 49 -16.01 10.28 -12.79
C GLY A 49 -15.05 10.17 -11.59
N TYR A 50 -15.54 9.79 -10.41
CA TYR A 50 -14.73 9.74 -9.20
C TYR A 50 -14.71 8.35 -8.60
N LEU A 51 -13.50 7.82 -8.38
CA LEU A 51 -13.26 6.65 -7.53
C LEU A 51 -12.82 7.15 -6.15
N SER A 52 -13.52 6.74 -5.11
CA SER A 52 -13.27 7.18 -3.73
C SER A 52 -12.09 6.48 -3.08
N ASP A 53 -11.75 5.28 -3.55
CA ASP A 53 -10.56 4.55 -3.11
C ASP A 53 -10.10 3.56 -4.20
N ILE A 54 -8.83 3.61 -4.52
CA ILE A 54 -8.11 2.64 -5.35
C ILE A 54 -6.96 2.08 -4.51
N GLY A 55 -7.25 1.12 -3.66
CA GLY A 55 -6.29 0.63 -2.67
C GLY A 55 -6.57 -0.80 -2.21
N GLY A 56 -6.26 -1.03 -0.95
CA GLY A 56 -6.44 -2.30 -0.27
C GLY A 56 -6.31 -2.11 1.24
N PRO A 57 -6.16 -3.18 2.02
CA PRO A 57 -6.03 -3.10 3.48
C PRO A 57 -4.91 -2.18 3.96
N SER A 58 -3.87 -2.03 3.13
CA SER A 58 -2.83 -1.02 3.24
C SER A 58 -2.56 -0.51 1.83
N ALA A 59 -2.74 0.78 1.58
CA ALA A 59 -2.85 1.33 0.23
C ALA A 59 -1.68 0.95 -0.70
N ASN A 60 -0.45 0.96 -0.18
CA ASN A 60 0.77 0.80 -0.97
C ASN A 60 1.44 -0.58 -0.85
N MET A 61 0.66 -1.66 -0.86
CA MET A 61 1.23 -3.02 -0.83
C MET A 61 0.92 -3.84 -2.10
N TYR A 62 0.29 -3.23 -3.10
CA TYR A 62 -0.06 -3.93 -4.35
C TYR A 62 1.18 -4.53 -5.02
N ARG A 63 1.11 -5.83 -5.35
CA ARG A 63 2.18 -6.61 -5.98
C ARG A 63 3.45 -6.83 -5.15
N MET A 64 3.54 -6.28 -3.94
CA MET A 64 4.68 -6.58 -3.07
C MET A 64 4.65 -8.02 -2.59
N LYS A 65 5.78 -8.71 -2.68
CA LYS A 65 5.93 -10.13 -2.32
C LYS A 65 7.37 -10.46 -1.93
N GLY A 66 7.60 -11.67 -1.46
CA GLY A 66 8.97 -12.17 -1.25
C GLY A 66 9.69 -12.37 -2.58
N LYS A 67 10.95 -11.95 -2.66
CA LYS A 67 11.84 -12.14 -3.82
C LYS A 67 12.09 -13.64 -4.06
N VAL A 68 12.22 -14.43 -2.98
CA VAL A 68 12.40 -15.88 -3.00
C VAL A 68 11.25 -16.53 -2.24
N GLU A 69 10.36 -17.22 -2.95
CA GLU A 69 9.13 -17.80 -2.41
C GLU A 69 9.38 -18.86 -1.34
N ALA A 70 10.35 -19.76 -1.57
CA ALA A 70 10.72 -20.81 -0.63
C ALA A 70 11.14 -20.30 0.77
N ILE A 71 11.66 -19.08 0.87
CA ILE A 71 11.94 -18.42 2.15
C ILE A 71 10.63 -18.04 2.85
N CYS A 72 9.66 -17.55 2.08
CA CYS A 72 8.37 -17.13 2.60
C CYS A 72 7.52 -18.30 3.08
N GLU A 73 7.55 -19.44 2.38
CA GLU A 73 6.79 -20.66 2.74
C GLU A 73 7.16 -21.19 4.14
N ARG A 74 8.43 -21.06 4.52
CA ARG A 74 8.96 -21.51 5.83
C ARG A 74 8.96 -20.41 6.89
N CYS A 75 8.48 -19.22 6.56
CA CYS A 75 8.58 -18.04 7.43
C CYS A 75 7.49 -18.01 8.49
N SER A 76 7.86 -18.10 9.77
CA SER A 76 6.98 -17.97 10.92
C SER A 76 6.87 -16.55 11.48
N SER A 77 7.63 -15.56 10.93
CA SER A 77 7.58 -14.17 11.40
C SER A 77 6.18 -13.57 11.23
N PRO A 78 5.60 -12.92 12.24
CA PRO A 78 4.29 -12.30 12.14
C PRO A 78 4.27 -11.05 11.26
N SER A 79 5.43 -10.45 10.98
CA SER A 79 5.58 -9.22 10.19
C SER A 79 6.74 -9.34 9.21
N CYS A 80 6.59 -8.77 8.00
CA CYS A 80 7.69 -8.61 7.06
C CYS A 80 8.39 -7.25 7.18
N ILE A 81 7.89 -6.35 8.03
CA ILE A 81 8.38 -4.98 8.14
C ILE A 81 8.64 -4.52 9.58
N HIS A 82 8.56 -5.43 10.56
CA HIS A 82 8.88 -5.12 11.95
C HIS A 82 9.72 -6.24 12.58
N PRO A 83 10.76 -5.93 13.32
CA PRO A 83 11.30 -4.58 13.70
C PRO A 83 12.05 -3.88 12.56
N VAL A 84 12.41 -4.62 11.52
CA VAL A 84 13.07 -4.13 10.30
C VAL A 84 12.40 -4.76 9.08
N ILE A 85 12.54 -4.12 7.93
CA ILE A 85 12.02 -4.69 6.68
C ILE A 85 12.83 -5.95 6.32
N CYS A 86 12.12 -7.02 6.00
CA CYS A 86 12.70 -8.30 5.58
C CYS A 86 13.48 -8.11 4.26
N ASN A 87 14.74 -8.53 4.23
CA ASN A 87 15.58 -8.42 3.02
C ASN A 87 15.00 -9.20 1.83
N ASN A 88 14.19 -10.23 2.10
CA ASN A 88 13.49 -10.98 1.06
C ASN A 88 12.22 -10.30 0.54
N LEU A 89 11.78 -9.17 1.12
CA LEU A 89 10.60 -8.44 0.67
C LEU A 89 10.97 -7.52 -0.49
N ASP A 90 10.28 -7.69 -1.61
CA ASP A 90 10.23 -6.70 -2.68
C ASP A 90 9.28 -5.57 -2.25
N THR A 91 9.81 -4.35 -2.14
CA THR A 91 9.07 -3.15 -1.72
C THR A 91 8.85 -2.17 -2.86
N SER A 92 9.09 -2.58 -4.11
CA SER A 92 8.92 -1.71 -5.28
C SER A 92 7.47 -1.25 -5.43
N HIS A 93 7.29 0.05 -5.64
CA HIS A 93 5.99 0.66 -5.93
C HIS A 93 5.69 0.73 -7.43
N LYS A 94 6.62 0.27 -8.29
CA LYS A 94 6.50 0.40 -9.75
C LYS A 94 5.19 -0.13 -10.31
N ALA A 95 4.79 -1.34 -9.90
CA ALA A 95 3.54 -1.95 -10.39
C ALA A 95 2.29 -1.12 -10.03
N MET A 96 2.32 -0.46 -8.88
CA MET A 96 1.23 0.42 -8.43
C MET A 96 1.23 1.73 -9.21
N THR A 97 2.39 2.35 -9.38
CA THR A 97 2.57 3.59 -10.14
C THR A 97 2.10 3.41 -11.59
N ASP A 98 2.52 2.31 -12.22
CA ASP A 98 2.11 1.98 -13.59
C ASP A 98 0.58 1.76 -13.70
N LEU A 99 -0.02 1.10 -12.72
CA LEU A 99 -1.47 0.90 -12.67
C LEU A 99 -2.22 2.22 -12.46
N TYR A 100 -1.74 3.10 -11.59
CA TYR A 100 -2.34 4.42 -11.36
C TYR A 100 -2.33 5.26 -12.62
N ARG A 101 -1.24 5.24 -13.41
CA ARG A 101 -1.19 5.93 -14.72
C ARG A 101 -2.26 5.43 -15.69
N LYS A 102 -2.50 4.11 -15.72
CA LYS A 102 -3.54 3.52 -16.60
C LYS A 102 -4.94 3.90 -16.15
N ILE A 103 -5.17 3.95 -14.83
CA ILE A 103 -6.45 4.41 -14.27
C ILE A 103 -6.67 5.89 -14.60
N ASP A 104 -5.66 6.73 -14.41
CA ASP A 104 -5.73 8.17 -14.71
C ASP A 104 -5.92 8.46 -16.20
N ALA A 105 -5.40 7.59 -17.07
CA ALA A 105 -5.57 7.72 -18.53
C ALA A 105 -6.97 7.31 -19.01
N HIS A 106 -7.81 6.73 -18.16
CA HIS A 106 -9.14 6.29 -18.55
C HIS A 106 -10.07 7.51 -18.80
N PRO A 107 -10.69 7.65 -20.00
CA PRO A 107 -11.37 8.89 -20.44
C PRO A 107 -12.57 9.30 -19.58
N LYS A 108 -13.17 8.37 -18.85
CA LYS A 108 -14.31 8.64 -17.96
C LYS A 108 -13.91 8.85 -16.50
N ILE A 109 -12.65 8.67 -16.13
CA ILE A 109 -12.13 8.92 -14.78
C ILE A 109 -11.63 10.37 -14.71
N LYS A 110 -12.26 11.18 -13.87
CA LYS A 110 -11.80 12.53 -13.55
C LYS A 110 -10.76 12.54 -12.45
N LYS A 111 -10.98 11.71 -11.43
CA LYS A 111 -10.09 11.52 -10.29
C LYS A 111 -10.29 10.15 -9.66
N ALA A 112 -9.19 9.52 -9.31
CA ALA A 112 -9.17 8.31 -8.51
C ALA A 112 -8.39 8.61 -7.23
N PHE A 113 -9.01 8.42 -6.07
CA PHE A 113 -8.42 8.74 -4.78
C PHE A 113 -7.89 7.50 -4.08
N VAL A 114 -6.91 7.70 -3.21
CA VAL A 114 -6.44 6.72 -2.24
C VAL A 114 -7.02 7.09 -0.88
N GLY A 115 -8.07 6.38 -0.50
CA GLY A 115 -8.75 6.56 0.79
C GLY A 115 -8.23 5.64 1.89
N SER A 116 -7.54 4.57 1.52
CA SER A 116 -6.91 3.61 2.42
C SER A 116 -5.63 4.17 3.04
N GLY A 117 -5.21 3.63 4.20
CA GLY A 117 -4.01 4.07 4.89
C GLY A 117 -2.72 3.67 4.17
N VAL A 118 -1.84 4.63 3.98
CA VAL A 118 -0.51 4.42 3.37
C VAL A 118 0.50 4.02 4.44
N ARG A 119 1.29 2.99 4.17
CA ARG A 119 2.45 2.60 4.99
C ARG A 119 3.62 3.50 4.65
N TYR A 120 3.72 4.61 5.38
CA TYR A 120 4.77 5.60 5.20
C TYR A 120 6.18 5.05 5.46
N ASP A 121 6.29 4.05 6.32
CA ASP A 121 7.54 3.38 6.63
C ASP A 121 8.15 2.64 5.42
N LEU A 122 7.35 2.22 4.46
CA LEU A 122 7.85 1.69 3.19
C LEU A 122 8.42 2.78 2.25
N LEU A 123 8.16 4.05 2.57
CA LEU A 123 8.54 5.21 1.77
C LEU A 123 9.71 6.02 2.37
N VAL A 124 10.26 5.57 3.50
CA VAL A 124 11.38 6.23 4.17
C VAL A 124 12.64 5.40 3.97
N ASP A 125 13.59 5.88 3.18
CA ASP A 125 14.81 5.16 2.80
C ASP A 125 15.66 4.72 4.00
N ASP A 126 15.69 5.50 5.06
CA ASP A 126 16.39 5.12 6.29
C ASP A 126 15.81 3.88 6.97
N PHE A 127 14.54 3.59 6.72
CA PHE A 127 13.86 2.40 7.23
C PHE A 127 13.82 1.29 6.17
N ASN A 128 13.48 1.65 4.93
CA ASN A 128 13.39 0.73 3.81
C ASN A 128 14.70 0.71 3.01
N LYS A 129 15.58 -0.23 3.33
CA LYS A 129 16.84 -0.44 2.61
C LYS A 129 16.70 -1.30 1.35
N ASN A 130 15.48 -1.77 1.04
CA ASN A 130 15.20 -2.58 -0.15
C ASN A 130 14.78 -1.73 -1.36
N ASN A 131 14.86 -0.40 -1.27
CA ASN A 131 14.52 0.52 -2.34
C ASN A 131 15.68 0.58 -3.37
N GLU A 132 15.81 -0.47 -4.18
CA GLU A 132 16.89 -0.56 -5.19
C GLU A 132 16.56 0.25 -6.45
N ASP A 133 15.27 0.49 -6.74
CA ASP A 133 14.79 1.03 -8.02
C ASP A 133 14.37 2.52 -7.95
N GLY A 134 14.48 3.19 -6.80
CA GLY A 134 14.11 4.61 -6.65
C GLY A 134 12.64 4.95 -6.92
N ASN A 135 11.76 3.96 -7.01
CA ASN A 135 10.35 4.15 -7.36
C ASN A 135 9.50 4.75 -6.23
N HIS A 136 10.06 4.97 -5.07
CA HIS A 136 9.35 5.55 -3.93
C HIS A 136 9.03 7.01 -4.17
N ASP A 137 9.96 7.79 -4.69
CA ASP A 137 9.77 9.22 -4.96
C ASP A 137 8.69 9.43 -6.03
N GLU A 138 8.75 8.67 -7.10
CA GLU A 138 7.73 8.70 -8.15
C GLU A 138 6.34 8.33 -7.62
N TYR A 139 6.25 7.30 -6.77
CA TYR A 139 5.00 6.91 -6.12
C TYR A 139 4.48 8.03 -5.21
N ILE A 140 5.34 8.63 -4.38
CA ILE A 140 4.97 9.73 -3.48
C ILE A 140 4.46 10.92 -4.28
N GLU A 141 5.18 11.33 -5.32
CA GLU A 141 4.79 12.44 -6.19
C GLU A 141 3.42 12.18 -6.81
N GLN A 142 3.21 11.03 -7.42
CA GLN A 142 1.94 10.67 -8.05
C GLN A 142 0.80 10.60 -7.02
N LEU A 143 1.05 9.98 -5.86
CA LEU A 143 0.09 9.89 -4.78
C LEU A 143 -0.40 11.27 -4.33
N ILE A 144 0.54 12.17 -4.00
CA ILE A 144 0.23 13.48 -3.42
C ILE A 144 -0.44 14.38 -4.47
N THR A 145 0.06 14.39 -5.69
CA THR A 145 -0.42 15.33 -6.71
C THR A 145 -1.74 14.88 -7.36
N ARG A 146 -2.01 13.57 -7.40
CA ARG A 146 -3.16 13.03 -8.16
C ARG A 146 -4.21 12.33 -7.31
N HIS A 147 -3.80 11.61 -6.27
CA HIS A 147 -4.66 10.64 -5.58
C HIS A 147 -5.05 11.01 -4.15
N VAL A 148 -4.58 12.13 -3.62
CA VAL A 148 -4.99 12.65 -2.29
C VAL A 148 -6.13 13.64 -2.45
N SER A 149 -7.23 13.42 -1.71
CA SER A 149 -8.44 14.27 -1.75
C SER A 149 -8.44 15.39 -0.70
N GLY A 150 -7.25 15.76 -0.17
CA GLY A 150 -7.09 16.81 0.86
C GLY A 150 -6.28 16.34 2.07
N ARG A 151 -6.43 15.10 2.51
CA ARG A 151 -5.63 14.52 3.60
C ARG A 151 -5.09 13.16 3.20
N LEU A 152 -3.77 13.00 3.27
CA LEU A 152 -3.13 11.70 3.17
C LEU A 152 -3.36 10.92 4.47
N LYS A 153 -3.92 9.72 4.36
CA LYS A 153 -4.09 8.83 5.51
C LYS A 153 -2.81 8.05 5.75
N VAL A 154 -2.20 8.30 6.88
CA VAL A 154 -1.09 7.53 7.45
C VAL A 154 -1.40 7.21 8.90
N ALA A 155 -0.84 6.13 9.42
CA ALA A 155 -1.17 5.64 10.74
C ALA A 155 0.10 5.44 11.58
N PRO A 156 0.69 6.49 12.17
CA PRO A 156 1.80 6.35 13.11
C PRO A 156 1.36 5.67 14.42
N GLU A 157 0.09 5.77 14.79
CA GLU A 157 -0.63 5.16 15.92
C GLU A 157 -0.26 5.74 17.28
N HIS A 158 1.02 5.97 17.58
CA HIS A 158 1.49 6.48 18.85
C HIS A 158 2.79 7.27 18.70
N THR A 159 3.16 8.08 19.71
CA THR A 159 4.40 8.86 19.72
C THR A 159 5.51 8.21 20.55
N SER A 160 5.17 7.29 21.47
CA SER A 160 6.13 6.57 22.30
C SER A 160 6.65 5.33 21.58
N ASP A 161 7.96 5.23 21.41
CA ASP A 161 8.62 4.08 20.79
C ASP A 161 8.45 2.78 21.59
N ALA A 162 8.31 2.85 22.92
CA ALA A 162 8.00 1.69 23.74
C ALA A 162 6.65 1.08 23.37
N THR A 163 5.63 1.92 23.22
CA THR A 163 4.28 1.50 22.79
C THR A 163 4.31 1.00 21.35
N LEU A 164 4.95 1.74 20.43
CA LEU A 164 5.05 1.35 19.03
C LEU A 164 5.73 -0.01 18.84
N ARG A 165 6.73 -0.33 19.66
CA ARG A 165 7.39 -1.64 19.64
C ARG A 165 6.41 -2.78 19.97
N VAL A 166 5.58 -2.60 21.00
CA VAL A 166 4.53 -3.58 21.35
C VAL A 166 3.48 -3.69 20.26
N MET A 167 3.14 -2.58 19.62
CA MET A 167 2.21 -2.52 18.49
C MET A 167 2.78 -3.09 17.18
N ARG A 168 4.06 -3.43 17.13
CA ARG A 168 4.80 -3.78 15.89
C ARG A 168 4.69 -2.70 14.82
N LYS A 169 4.92 -1.46 15.26
CA LYS A 169 4.97 -0.28 14.39
C LYS A 169 6.41 0.27 14.36
N PRO A 170 6.79 0.98 13.31
CA PRO A 170 8.08 1.64 13.23
C PRO A 170 8.20 2.75 14.29
N SER A 171 9.44 3.11 14.68
CA SER A 171 9.69 4.25 15.56
C SER A 171 9.06 5.53 15.01
N PHE A 172 8.56 6.38 15.90
CA PHE A 172 7.93 7.66 15.55
C PHE A 172 8.86 8.61 14.79
N LYS A 173 10.18 8.46 14.95
CA LYS A 173 11.17 9.24 14.17
C LYS A 173 10.98 9.10 12.65
N TYR A 174 10.52 7.94 12.16
CA TYR A 174 10.30 7.72 10.73
C TYR A 174 9.06 8.46 10.21
N PHE A 175 8.07 8.69 11.08
CA PHE A 175 6.96 9.57 10.73
C PHE A 175 7.41 11.02 10.57
N HIS A 176 8.32 11.50 11.42
CA HIS A 176 8.91 12.85 11.25
C HIS A 176 9.72 12.98 9.96
N LYS A 177 10.41 11.91 9.55
CA LYS A 177 11.16 11.93 8.27
C LYS A 177 10.26 11.88 7.05
N PHE A 178 9.11 11.23 7.17
CA PHE A 178 8.12 11.17 6.09
C PHE A 178 7.37 12.50 5.92
N LYS A 179 7.13 13.23 6.99
CA LYS A 179 6.39 14.51 7.02
C LYS A 179 7.19 15.67 6.38
#